data_dcceb15c06c0b8b522c79a176a702c31
#
_entry.id   dcceb15c06c0b8b522c79a176a702c31
#
_cell.length_a   1.000
_cell.length_b   1.000
_cell.length_c   1.000
_cell.angle_alpha   90.00
_cell.angle_beta   90.00
_cell.angle_gamma   90.00
#
_symmetry.space_group_name_H-M   'P 1'
#
loop_
_entity.id
_entity.type
_entity.pdbx_description
1 polymer ?
#
loop_
_entity_poly.entity_id
_entity_poly.type
_entity_poly.pdbx_seq_one_letter_code
_entity_poly.pdbx_strand_id
1 'polypeptide(L)'
;SNGTFLNGTRIKRKTLSHGDLISIGSLTAKYVGTALEPLDTKGGFSFAANSINVSINEKVLLDDVSFAVNPRSLTAIIGPSGAGKSTLLNAITGRRIPNTGEVMIGERSLYENLSEFSTQIGLVPQSDLLHSGLRTKRALEYGASLRFPKDTNKDERAERVDEVLSELALSERADLRIDKLSGGQRKRTSVALELLTQPSLLFLD
;
A
#
# COMPACT_ATOMS: atom_id res chain seq x y z
N SER A 1 11.95 7.08 9.87
CA SER A 1 10.86 6.25 10.38
C SER A 1 9.55 6.68 9.76
N ASN A 2 8.70 5.74 9.40
CA ASN A 2 7.35 6.03 8.88
C ASN A 2 6.45 6.73 9.91
N GLY A 3 6.98 6.89 11.14
CA GLY A 3 6.31 7.53 12.26
C GLY A 3 5.60 6.52 13.16
N THR A 4 5.25 6.99 14.37
CA THR A 4 4.38 6.29 15.30
C THR A 4 3.04 7.00 15.29
N PHE A 5 1.96 6.23 15.19
CA PHE A 5 0.61 6.76 15.21
C PHE A 5 -0.12 6.28 16.46
N LEU A 6 -0.89 7.16 17.07
CA LEU A 6 -1.77 6.85 18.17
C LEU A 6 -3.19 7.21 17.75
N ASN A 7 -4.07 6.21 17.69
CA ASN A 7 -5.45 6.35 17.22
C ASN A 7 -5.53 7.11 15.87
N GLY A 8 -4.65 6.76 14.92
CA GLY A 8 -4.57 7.40 13.59
C GLY A 8 -3.79 8.71 13.54
N THR A 9 -3.48 9.34 14.66
CA THR A 9 -2.76 10.61 14.71
C THR A 9 -1.26 10.36 14.90
N ARG A 10 -0.43 10.96 14.04
CA ARG A 10 1.03 10.85 14.14
C ARG A 10 1.53 11.54 15.41
N ILE A 11 2.35 10.83 16.19
CA ILE A 11 2.89 11.32 17.44
C ILE A 11 4.42 11.24 17.49
N LYS A 12 5.03 12.09 18.31
CA LYS A 12 6.44 11.97 18.72
C LYS A 12 6.56 11.48 20.16
N ARG A 13 5.66 11.91 21.02
CA ARG A 13 5.57 11.54 22.44
C ARG A 13 4.14 11.78 22.93
N LYS A 14 3.54 10.79 23.55
CA LYS A 14 2.21 10.91 24.20
C LYS A 14 2.07 9.84 25.27
N THR A 15 1.38 10.15 26.35
CA THR A 15 0.98 9.19 27.36
C THR A 15 -0.16 8.34 26.82
N LEU A 16 -0.09 7.04 27.04
CA LEU A 16 -1.08 6.08 26.57
C LEU A 16 -2.20 5.92 27.59
N SER A 17 -3.41 5.78 27.09
CA SER A 17 -4.61 5.41 27.84
C SER A 17 -5.04 4.00 27.48
N HIS A 18 -5.70 3.30 28.42
CA HIS A 18 -6.22 1.96 28.14
C HIS A 18 -7.15 1.97 26.91
N GLY A 19 -6.90 1.06 25.98
CA GLY A 19 -7.65 0.97 24.73
C GLY A 19 -7.01 1.70 23.55
N ASP A 20 -5.97 2.51 23.77
CA ASP A 20 -5.27 3.21 22.70
C ASP A 20 -4.65 2.23 21.68
N LEU A 21 -4.80 2.58 20.40
CA LEU A 21 -4.19 1.85 19.28
C LEU A 21 -2.90 2.53 18.85
N ILE A 22 -1.81 1.80 18.89
CA ILE A 22 -0.49 2.27 18.45
C ILE A 22 -0.11 1.55 17.17
N SER A 23 0.23 2.32 16.13
CA SER A 23 0.70 1.76 14.86
C SER A 23 2.13 2.24 14.57
N ILE A 24 3.01 1.31 14.21
CA ILE A 24 4.42 1.54 13.85
C ILE A 24 4.70 0.71 12.59
N GLY A 25 4.82 1.37 11.44
CA GLY A 25 4.91 0.66 10.16
C GLY A 25 3.67 -0.18 9.91
N SER A 26 3.82 -1.48 9.68
CA SER A 26 2.72 -2.44 9.50
C SER A 26 2.22 -3.08 10.81
N LEU A 27 2.84 -2.78 11.94
CA LEU A 27 2.44 -3.34 13.24
C LEU A 27 1.44 -2.41 13.92
N THR A 28 0.34 -2.99 14.39
CA THR A 28 -0.62 -2.30 15.26
C THR A 28 -0.78 -3.08 16.57
N ALA A 29 -0.78 -2.37 17.68
CA ALA A 29 -0.97 -2.96 19.00
C ALA A 29 -1.98 -2.12 19.80
N LYS A 30 -2.73 -2.77 20.69
CA LYS A 30 -3.63 -2.13 21.63
C LYS A 30 -2.96 -2.02 23.00
N TYR A 31 -3.02 -0.85 23.61
CA TYR A 31 -2.53 -0.66 24.97
C TYR A 31 -3.58 -1.08 25.99
N VAL A 32 -3.24 -2.06 26.82
CA VAL A 32 -4.14 -2.62 27.84
C VAL A 32 -3.79 -2.18 29.27
N GLY A 33 -3.10 -1.03 29.39
CA GLY A 33 -2.75 -0.40 30.69
C GLY A 33 -1.39 -0.79 31.23
N THR A 34 -0.94 -2.02 31.06
CA THR A 34 0.37 -2.53 31.51
C THR A 34 1.23 -3.08 30.37
N ALA A 35 0.62 -3.41 29.22
CA ALA A 35 1.30 -4.02 28.09
C ALA A 35 0.72 -3.51 26.77
N LEU A 36 1.48 -3.69 25.70
CA LEU A 36 1.02 -3.58 24.32
C LEU A 36 0.66 -4.98 23.82
N GLU A 37 -0.61 -5.22 23.60
CA GLU A 37 -1.08 -6.45 22.96
C GLU A 37 -1.05 -6.26 21.46
N PRO A 38 -0.24 -7.02 20.69
CA PRO A 38 -0.30 -6.99 19.26
C PRO A 38 -1.72 -7.29 18.82
N LEU A 39 -2.33 -6.42 18.07
CA LEU A 39 -3.50 -6.79 17.29
C LEU A 39 -3.00 -7.80 16.27
N ASP A 40 -3.44 -9.06 16.41
CA ASP A 40 -2.97 -10.14 15.55
C ASP A 40 -3.37 -9.89 14.10
N THR A 41 -2.52 -9.14 13.41
CA THR A 41 -2.63 -8.91 11.98
C THR A 41 -2.17 -10.12 11.17
N LYS A 42 -1.77 -11.22 11.85
CA LYS A 42 -1.46 -12.49 11.17
C LYS A 42 -2.65 -13.04 10.41
N GLY A 43 -3.87 -12.59 10.76
CA GLY A 43 -5.10 -12.81 10.00
C GLY A 43 -5.22 -11.97 8.72
N GLY A 44 -4.42 -10.91 8.57
CA GLY A 44 -4.60 -9.88 7.56
C GLY A 44 -5.71 -8.90 7.97
N PHE A 45 -5.73 -7.73 7.34
CA PHE A 45 -6.83 -6.77 7.53
C PHE A 45 -8.04 -7.19 6.69
N SER A 46 -9.25 -7.16 7.26
CA SER A 46 -10.46 -7.09 6.46
C SER A 46 -10.50 -5.74 5.74
N PHE A 47 -10.87 -5.76 4.49
CA PHE A 47 -11.00 -4.57 3.67
C PHE A 47 -12.45 -4.50 3.15
N ALA A 48 -13.12 -3.38 3.34
CA ALA A 48 -14.49 -3.19 2.87
C ALA A 48 -14.67 -1.81 2.27
N ALA A 49 -15.38 -1.75 1.16
CA ALA A 49 -15.90 -0.53 0.57
C ALA A 49 -17.43 -0.53 0.74
N ASN A 50 -17.98 0.54 1.27
CA ASN A 50 -19.39 0.68 1.59
C ASN A 50 -19.97 1.88 0.84
N SER A 51 -20.94 1.61 -0.06
CA SER A 51 -21.73 2.62 -0.77
C SER A 51 -20.90 3.74 -1.41
N ILE A 52 -19.80 3.35 -2.09
CA ILE A 52 -18.89 4.31 -2.74
C ILE A 52 -19.56 4.94 -3.94
N ASN A 53 -19.72 6.25 -3.88
CA ASN A 53 -20.23 7.06 -4.99
C ASN A 53 -19.20 8.08 -5.44
N VAL A 54 -18.95 8.13 -6.74
CA VAL A 54 -18.03 9.11 -7.36
C VAL A 54 -18.70 9.75 -8.57
N SER A 55 -18.77 11.07 -8.54
CA SER A 55 -19.25 11.88 -9.66
C SER A 55 -18.25 12.98 -10.01
N ILE A 56 -18.15 13.33 -11.29
CA ILE A 56 -17.35 14.44 -11.80
C ILE A 56 -18.21 15.21 -12.80
N ASN A 57 -18.39 16.52 -12.59
CA ASN A 57 -19.17 17.38 -13.49
C ASN A 57 -20.53 16.75 -13.84
N GLU A 58 -21.30 16.38 -12.82
CA GLU A 58 -22.62 15.73 -12.91
C GLU A 58 -22.63 14.32 -13.54
N LYS A 59 -21.49 13.86 -14.06
CA LYS A 59 -21.37 12.50 -14.57
C LYS A 59 -21.05 11.53 -13.44
N VAL A 60 -21.96 10.59 -13.20
CA VAL A 60 -21.74 9.48 -12.26
C VAL A 60 -20.73 8.50 -12.84
N LEU A 61 -19.66 8.21 -12.10
CA LEU A 61 -18.60 7.27 -12.47
C LEU A 61 -18.67 5.99 -11.62
N LEU A 62 -19.10 6.12 -10.37
CA LEU A 62 -19.39 4.99 -9.48
C LEU A 62 -20.73 5.29 -8.79
N ASP A 63 -21.59 4.29 -8.72
CA ASP A 63 -22.91 4.38 -8.15
C ASP A 63 -23.09 3.22 -7.15
N ASP A 64 -23.17 3.56 -5.88
CA ASP A 64 -23.43 2.66 -4.72
C ASP A 64 -22.58 1.37 -4.73
N VAL A 65 -21.26 1.49 -4.97
CA VAL A 65 -20.37 0.33 -5.02
C VAL A 65 -20.03 -0.15 -3.62
N SER A 66 -20.41 -1.38 -3.30
CA SER A 66 -20.13 -2.03 -2.01
C SER A 66 -19.54 -3.41 -2.22
N PHE A 67 -18.47 -3.74 -1.50
CA PHE A 67 -17.88 -5.07 -1.45
C PHE A 67 -16.94 -5.21 -0.25
N ALA A 68 -16.63 -6.47 0.09
CA ALA A 68 -15.62 -6.78 1.10
C ALA A 68 -14.60 -7.77 0.53
N VAL A 69 -13.37 -7.65 1.03
CA VAL A 69 -12.25 -8.53 0.68
C VAL A 69 -11.77 -9.22 1.94
N ASN A 70 -11.72 -10.52 1.88
CA ASN A 70 -11.22 -11.32 3.00
C ASN A 70 -9.70 -11.15 3.15
N PRO A 71 -9.18 -11.24 4.37
CA PRO A 71 -7.74 -11.29 4.60
C PRO A 71 -7.07 -12.41 3.79
N ARG A 72 -5.84 -12.16 3.34
CA ARG A 72 -5.02 -13.11 2.57
C ARG A 72 -5.70 -13.66 1.32
N SER A 73 -6.55 -12.89 0.69
CA SER A 73 -7.22 -13.27 -0.55
C SER A 73 -6.73 -12.45 -1.73
N LEU A 74 -6.89 -12.99 -2.93
CA LEU A 74 -6.71 -12.28 -4.18
C LEU A 74 -8.10 -11.98 -4.75
N THR A 75 -8.37 -10.70 -5.01
CA THR A 75 -9.63 -10.24 -5.59
C THR A 75 -9.38 -9.62 -6.96
N ALA A 76 -10.09 -10.06 -7.98
CA ALA A 76 -10.04 -9.49 -9.32
C ALA A 76 -11.28 -8.62 -9.60
N ILE A 77 -11.04 -7.39 -10.08
CA ILE A 77 -12.11 -6.50 -10.54
C ILE A 77 -12.16 -6.58 -12.07
N ILE A 78 -13.25 -7.14 -12.61
CA ILE A 78 -13.42 -7.40 -14.02
C ILE A 78 -14.51 -6.49 -14.60
N GLY A 79 -14.29 -5.97 -15.80
CA GLY A 79 -15.27 -5.16 -16.51
C GLY A 79 -14.70 -4.55 -17.79
N PRO A 80 -15.56 -4.04 -18.70
CA PRO A 80 -15.13 -3.43 -19.94
C PRO A 80 -14.31 -2.16 -19.73
N SER A 81 -13.68 -1.66 -20.77
CA SER A 81 -13.01 -0.36 -20.72
C SER A 81 -14.04 0.74 -20.42
N GLY A 82 -13.68 1.68 -19.56
CA GLY A 82 -14.58 2.76 -19.13
C GLY A 82 -15.59 2.39 -18.04
N ALA A 83 -15.62 1.15 -17.53
CA ALA A 83 -16.53 0.72 -16.46
C ALA A 83 -16.22 1.30 -15.08
N GLY A 84 -15.28 2.23 -14.93
CA GLY A 84 -14.97 2.85 -13.64
C GLY A 84 -13.92 2.12 -12.79
N LYS A 85 -13.27 1.05 -13.29
CA LYS A 85 -12.29 0.25 -12.51
C LYS A 85 -11.18 1.10 -11.89
N SER A 86 -10.50 1.93 -12.68
CA SER A 86 -9.42 2.81 -12.17
C SER A 86 -9.98 3.93 -11.27
N THR A 87 -11.23 4.36 -11.49
CA THR A 87 -11.92 5.30 -10.58
C THR A 87 -12.17 4.66 -9.22
N LEU A 88 -12.64 3.41 -9.23
CA LEU A 88 -12.82 2.63 -8.02
C LEU A 88 -11.48 2.42 -7.30
N LEU A 89 -10.45 2.02 -8.04
CA LEU A 89 -9.11 1.83 -7.48
C LEU A 89 -8.58 3.11 -6.80
N ASN A 90 -8.75 4.27 -7.44
CA ASN A 90 -8.36 5.54 -6.86
C ASN A 90 -9.17 5.89 -5.60
N ALA A 91 -10.46 5.56 -5.56
CA ALA A 91 -11.28 5.76 -4.36
C ALA A 91 -10.82 4.85 -3.22
N ILE A 92 -10.72 3.54 -3.46
CA ILE A 92 -10.41 2.56 -2.40
C ILE A 92 -8.95 2.59 -1.92
N THR A 93 -8.07 3.30 -2.62
CA THR A 93 -6.68 3.54 -2.19
C THR A 93 -6.48 4.91 -1.53
N GLY A 94 -7.54 5.71 -1.41
CA GLY A 94 -7.49 7.05 -0.84
C GLY A 94 -6.84 8.11 -1.74
N ARG A 95 -6.48 7.78 -2.99
CA ARG A 95 -5.99 8.77 -3.98
C ARG A 95 -7.06 9.77 -4.38
N ARG A 96 -8.31 9.35 -4.30
CA ARG A 96 -9.49 10.19 -4.50
C ARG A 96 -10.50 9.89 -3.42
N ILE A 97 -10.89 10.90 -2.65
CA ILE A 97 -11.99 10.77 -1.70
C ILE A 97 -13.29 10.73 -2.52
N PRO A 98 -14.18 9.73 -2.32
CA PRO A 98 -15.47 9.66 -2.99
C PRO A 98 -16.41 10.79 -2.53
N ASN A 99 -17.48 11.02 -3.29
CA ASN A 99 -18.50 12.00 -2.89
C ASN A 99 -19.28 11.52 -1.66
N THR A 100 -19.60 10.23 -1.62
CA THR A 100 -20.18 9.55 -0.46
C THR A 100 -19.66 8.12 -0.37
N GLY A 101 -19.84 7.49 0.79
CA GLY A 101 -19.39 6.14 1.07
C GLY A 101 -18.09 6.13 1.85
N GLU A 102 -17.68 4.95 2.26
CA GLU A 102 -16.56 4.76 3.17
C GLU A 102 -15.75 3.51 2.80
N VAL A 103 -14.45 3.58 3.02
CA VAL A 103 -13.55 2.42 2.93
C VAL A 103 -13.01 2.10 4.32
N MET A 104 -13.19 0.86 4.73
CA MET A 104 -12.76 0.36 6.02
C MET A 104 -11.57 -0.58 5.87
N ILE A 105 -10.57 -0.41 6.72
CA ILE A 105 -9.45 -1.32 6.90
C ILE A 105 -9.52 -1.81 8.36
N GLY A 106 -9.95 -3.05 8.53
CA GLY A 106 -10.41 -3.53 9.84
C GLY A 106 -11.63 -2.74 10.31
N GLU A 107 -11.55 -2.18 11.50
CA GLU A 107 -12.62 -1.36 12.10
C GLU A 107 -12.41 0.16 11.91
N ARG A 108 -11.50 0.57 11.04
CA ARG A 108 -11.06 1.97 10.93
C ARG A 108 -11.25 2.51 9.52
N SER A 109 -11.71 3.76 9.44
CA SER A 109 -11.87 4.47 8.18
C SER A 109 -10.52 4.77 7.53
N LEU A 110 -10.38 4.40 6.24
CA LEU A 110 -9.22 4.74 5.43
C LEU A 110 -9.07 6.26 5.33
N TYR A 111 -10.16 6.97 5.08
CA TYR A 111 -10.09 8.40 4.77
C TYR A 111 -9.75 9.26 5.98
N GLU A 112 -10.19 8.85 7.17
CA GLU A 112 -9.83 9.51 8.42
C GLU A 112 -8.38 9.24 8.84
N ASN A 113 -7.79 8.13 8.38
CA ASN A 113 -6.46 7.67 8.78
C ASN A 113 -5.49 7.54 7.57
N LEU A 114 -5.68 8.33 6.52
CA LEU A 114 -4.91 8.24 5.27
C LEU A 114 -3.40 8.29 5.47
N SER A 115 -2.91 9.15 6.36
CA SER A 115 -1.47 9.31 6.60
C SER A 115 -0.82 8.05 7.18
N GLU A 116 -1.57 7.26 7.94
CA GLU A 116 -1.12 5.99 8.49
C GLU A 116 -1.24 4.87 7.46
N PHE A 117 -2.43 4.71 6.86
CA PHE A 117 -2.67 3.62 5.92
C PHE A 117 -1.91 3.75 4.61
N SER A 118 -1.54 4.97 4.19
CA SER A 118 -0.71 5.18 3.00
C SER A 118 0.65 4.47 3.05
N THR A 119 1.15 4.16 4.23
CA THR A 119 2.39 3.38 4.40
C THR A 119 2.18 1.87 4.31
N GLN A 120 0.92 1.43 4.41
CA GLN A 120 0.52 0.01 4.39
C GLN A 120 -0.11 -0.40 3.05
N ILE A 121 -0.35 0.56 2.17
CA ILE A 121 -0.95 0.36 0.85
C ILE A 121 0.13 0.50 -0.22
N GLY A 122 0.33 -0.54 -1.02
CA GLY A 122 1.08 -0.50 -2.27
C GLY A 122 0.13 -0.34 -3.45
N LEU A 123 0.48 0.50 -4.41
CA LEU A 123 -0.32 0.67 -5.63
C LEU A 123 0.56 0.72 -6.86
N VAL A 124 0.39 -0.26 -7.73
CA VAL A 124 1.04 -0.34 -9.03
C VAL A 124 0.09 0.20 -10.10
N PRO A 125 0.37 1.36 -10.68
CA PRO A 125 -0.50 1.96 -11.70
C PRO A 125 -0.42 1.21 -13.02
N GLN A 126 -1.39 1.41 -13.91
CA GLN A 126 -1.45 0.82 -15.25
C GLN A 126 -0.21 1.16 -16.08
N SER A 127 0.21 2.42 -16.06
CA SER A 127 1.43 2.87 -16.74
C SER A 127 2.65 2.73 -15.84
N ASP A 128 3.75 2.19 -16.37
CA ASP A 128 4.99 2.06 -15.62
C ASP A 128 5.61 3.45 -15.37
N LEU A 129 5.80 3.80 -14.09
CA LEU A 129 6.46 5.02 -13.66
C LEU A 129 7.97 4.78 -13.39
N LEU A 130 8.61 3.98 -14.25
CA LEU A 130 9.99 3.60 -14.11
C LEU A 130 10.93 4.54 -14.87
N HIS A 131 12.06 4.90 -14.27
CA HIS A 131 13.12 5.63 -14.94
C HIS A 131 13.88 4.71 -15.91
N SER A 132 13.54 4.78 -17.17
CA SER A 132 14.01 3.87 -18.24
C SER A 132 15.54 3.75 -18.35
N GLY A 133 16.27 4.79 -18.02
CA GLY A 133 17.74 4.83 -18.06
C GLY A 133 18.45 4.13 -16.92
N LEU A 134 17.75 3.80 -15.83
CA LEU A 134 18.35 3.12 -14.68
C LEU A 134 18.47 1.62 -14.92
N ARG A 135 19.43 0.99 -14.24
CA ARG A 135 19.48 -0.48 -14.07
C ARG A 135 18.39 -0.91 -13.09
N THR A 136 17.86 -2.12 -13.27
CA THR A 136 16.76 -2.65 -12.47
C THR A 136 17.05 -2.61 -10.96
N LYS A 137 18.19 -3.17 -10.53
CA LYS A 137 18.60 -3.13 -9.12
C LYS A 137 18.77 -1.70 -8.62
N ARG A 138 19.36 -0.81 -9.42
CA ARG A 138 19.58 0.59 -9.03
C ARG A 138 18.29 1.37 -8.82
N ALA A 139 17.26 1.08 -9.62
CA ALA A 139 15.94 1.69 -9.43
C ALA A 139 15.31 1.26 -8.10
N LEU A 140 15.44 -0.02 -7.75
CA LEU A 140 14.97 -0.56 -6.46
C LEU A 140 15.77 0.02 -5.27
N GLU A 141 17.09 0.16 -5.38
CA GLU A 141 17.94 0.78 -4.35
C GLU A 141 17.51 2.24 -4.09
N TYR A 142 17.23 3.02 -5.13
CA TYR A 142 16.69 4.38 -4.97
C TYR A 142 15.29 4.35 -4.35
N GLY A 143 14.42 3.44 -4.81
CA GLY A 143 13.09 3.23 -4.21
C GLY A 143 13.18 2.92 -2.71
N ALA A 144 14.07 2.02 -2.32
CA ALA A 144 14.33 1.69 -0.93
C ALA A 144 14.83 2.91 -0.13
N SER A 145 15.77 3.68 -0.71
CA SER A 145 16.32 4.87 -0.04
C SER A 145 15.27 5.96 0.22
N LEU A 146 14.25 6.06 -0.64
CA LEU A 146 13.18 7.04 -0.50
C LEU A 146 12.05 6.59 0.45
N ARG A 147 11.80 5.28 0.52
CA ARG A 147 10.63 4.72 1.23
C ARG A 147 10.97 4.18 2.61
N PHE A 148 12.20 3.70 2.82
CA PHE A 148 12.60 3.18 4.12
C PHE A 148 12.91 4.31 5.12
N PRO A 149 12.72 4.03 6.40
CA PRO A 149 13.16 4.91 7.47
C PRO A 149 14.64 5.29 7.33
N LYS A 150 14.99 6.52 7.75
CA LYS A 150 16.39 7.02 7.64
C LYS A 150 17.37 6.24 8.50
N ASP A 151 16.88 5.62 9.56
CA ASP A 151 17.60 4.77 10.52
C ASP A 151 17.74 3.32 10.05
N THR A 152 17.13 2.93 8.92
CA THR A 152 17.35 1.61 8.33
C THR A 152 18.78 1.51 7.81
N ASN A 153 19.50 0.46 8.20
CA ASN A 153 20.85 0.15 7.78
C ASN A 153 20.93 -0.03 6.24
N LYS A 154 22.10 0.27 5.66
CA LYS A 154 22.33 0.09 4.23
C LYS A 154 22.28 -1.38 3.81
N ASP A 155 22.79 -2.28 4.65
CA ASP A 155 22.85 -3.71 4.38
C ASP A 155 21.44 -4.32 4.41
N GLU A 156 20.60 -3.93 5.39
CA GLU A 156 19.18 -4.33 5.43
C GLU A 156 18.41 -3.88 4.19
N ARG A 157 18.68 -2.65 3.70
CA ARG A 157 18.06 -2.16 2.47
C ARG A 157 18.50 -2.94 1.25
N ALA A 158 19.81 -3.28 1.18
CA ALA A 158 20.37 -4.06 0.07
C ALA A 158 19.82 -5.49 0.07
N GLU A 159 19.76 -6.12 1.23
CA GLU A 159 19.19 -7.45 1.42
C GLU A 159 17.72 -7.48 0.97
N ARG A 160 16.91 -6.52 1.40
CA ARG A 160 15.51 -6.44 0.97
C ARG A 160 15.34 -6.24 -0.53
N VAL A 161 16.23 -5.47 -1.18
CA VAL A 161 16.22 -5.31 -2.64
C VAL A 161 16.52 -6.64 -3.32
N ASP A 162 17.50 -7.40 -2.83
CA ASP A 162 17.88 -8.70 -3.42
C ASP A 162 16.80 -9.77 -3.20
N GLU A 163 16.13 -9.78 -2.03
CA GLU A 163 14.95 -10.61 -1.78
C GLU A 163 13.85 -10.35 -2.80
N VAL A 164 13.44 -9.09 -2.96
CA VAL A 164 12.34 -8.73 -3.88
C VAL A 164 12.69 -9.03 -5.33
N LEU A 165 13.95 -8.83 -5.73
CA LEU A 165 14.43 -9.24 -7.06
C LEU A 165 14.27 -10.75 -7.26
N SER A 166 14.58 -11.53 -6.24
CA SER A 166 14.44 -13.00 -6.27
C SER A 166 12.97 -13.42 -6.31
N GLU A 167 12.14 -12.87 -5.44
CA GLU A 167 10.68 -13.15 -5.35
C GLU A 167 10.00 -12.96 -6.72
N LEU A 168 10.42 -11.95 -7.49
CA LEU A 168 9.84 -11.60 -8.77
C LEU A 168 10.59 -12.14 -9.99
N ALA A 169 11.54 -13.05 -9.79
CA ALA A 169 12.37 -13.62 -10.85
C ALA A 169 13.05 -12.54 -11.74
N LEU A 170 13.63 -11.53 -11.08
CA LEU A 170 14.36 -10.43 -11.70
C LEU A 170 15.87 -10.45 -11.39
N SER A 171 16.38 -11.41 -10.61
CA SER A 171 17.78 -11.47 -10.20
C SER A 171 18.74 -11.46 -11.38
N GLU A 172 18.48 -12.25 -12.43
CA GLU A 172 19.28 -12.25 -13.67
C GLU A 172 19.15 -10.96 -14.50
N ARG A 173 18.22 -10.09 -14.17
CA ARG A 173 17.95 -8.82 -14.84
C ARG A 173 18.33 -7.60 -14.00
N ALA A 174 18.95 -7.85 -12.83
CA ALA A 174 19.34 -6.81 -11.87
C ALA A 174 20.21 -5.71 -12.53
N ASP A 175 21.16 -6.09 -13.34
CA ASP A 175 22.06 -5.17 -14.04
C ASP A 175 21.55 -4.66 -15.39
N LEU A 176 20.42 -5.19 -15.88
CA LEU A 176 19.86 -4.75 -17.14
C LEU A 176 19.13 -3.40 -16.97
N ARG A 177 19.28 -2.51 -17.96
CA ARG A 177 18.55 -1.25 -17.98
C ARG A 177 17.06 -1.51 -18.19
N ILE A 178 16.23 -0.71 -17.54
CA ILE A 178 14.77 -0.82 -17.57
C ILE A 178 14.21 -0.72 -18.98
N ASP A 179 14.80 0.11 -19.85
CA ASP A 179 14.40 0.23 -21.27
C ASP A 179 14.66 -1.06 -22.10
N LYS A 180 15.51 -1.96 -21.60
CA LYS A 180 15.82 -3.25 -22.24
C LYS A 180 15.00 -4.41 -21.69
N LEU A 181 14.19 -4.18 -20.67
CA LEU A 181 13.28 -5.17 -20.11
C LEU A 181 12.07 -5.40 -21.03
N SER A 182 11.55 -6.62 -21.05
CA SER A 182 10.24 -6.89 -21.64
C SER A 182 9.11 -6.17 -20.87
N GLY A 183 7.93 -6.03 -21.47
CA GLY A 183 6.77 -5.41 -20.80
C GLY A 183 6.44 -6.10 -19.46
N GLY A 184 6.43 -7.44 -19.43
CA GLY A 184 6.20 -8.21 -18.20
C GLY A 184 7.31 -8.03 -17.17
N GLN A 185 8.58 -7.90 -17.58
CA GLN A 185 9.68 -7.62 -16.66
C GLN A 185 9.59 -6.20 -16.10
N ARG A 186 9.22 -5.20 -16.91
CA ARG A 186 8.95 -3.83 -16.42
C ARG A 186 7.81 -3.81 -15.42
N LYS A 187 6.68 -4.48 -15.72
CA LYS A 187 5.56 -4.56 -14.77
C LYS A 187 5.98 -5.22 -13.45
N ARG A 188 6.75 -6.32 -13.50
CA ARG A 188 7.32 -6.93 -12.27
C ARG A 188 8.25 -5.97 -11.53
N THR A 189 9.04 -5.14 -12.23
CA THR A 189 9.88 -4.13 -11.58
C THR A 189 9.05 -3.05 -10.90
N SER A 190 7.91 -2.65 -11.49
CA SER A 190 6.96 -1.73 -10.83
C SER A 190 6.35 -2.36 -9.58
N VAL A 191 5.99 -3.65 -9.63
CA VAL A 191 5.53 -4.41 -8.45
C VAL A 191 6.63 -4.49 -7.39
N ALA A 192 7.87 -4.76 -7.80
CA ALA A 192 9.03 -4.84 -6.92
C ALA A 192 9.21 -3.57 -6.07
N LEU A 193 9.05 -2.39 -6.68
CA LEU A 193 9.13 -1.12 -5.97
C LEU A 193 8.08 -1.00 -4.85
N GLU A 194 6.87 -1.50 -5.06
CA GLU A 194 5.83 -1.48 -4.04
C GLU A 194 6.07 -2.52 -2.94
N LEU A 195 6.58 -3.71 -3.29
CA LEU A 195 6.88 -4.78 -2.34
C LEU A 195 8.07 -4.49 -1.41
N LEU A 196 8.93 -3.52 -1.73
CA LEU A 196 10.05 -3.12 -0.86
C LEU A 196 9.58 -2.85 0.57
N THR A 197 8.45 -2.17 0.73
CA THR A 197 7.90 -1.76 2.03
C THR A 197 7.00 -2.79 2.68
N GLN A 198 6.83 -3.97 2.09
CA GLN A 198 5.95 -5.05 2.57
C GLN A 198 4.53 -4.53 2.89
N PRO A 199 3.82 -3.99 1.90
CA PRO A 199 2.49 -3.44 2.13
C PRO A 199 1.52 -4.54 2.58
N SER A 200 0.60 -4.20 3.48
CA SER A 200 -0.47 -5.11 3.93
C SER A 200 -1.56 -5.29 2.87
N LEU A 201 -1.72 -4.28 2.01
CA LEU A 201 -2.66 -4.26 0.89
C LEU A 201 -1.90 -3.85 -0.38
N LEU A 202 -2.04 -4.64 -1.43
CA LEU A 202 -1.42 -4.36 -2.74
C LEU A 202 -2.52 -4.26 -3.80
N PHE A 203 -2.56 -3.13 -4.49
CA PHE A 203 -3.48 -2.87 -5.59
C PHE A 203 -2.70 -2.80 -6.91
N LEU A 204 -3.23 -3.45 -7.93
CA LEU A 204 -2.65 -3.51 -9.28
C LEU A 204 -3.67 -3.00 -10.30
N ASP A 205 -3.30 -1.97 -11.10
CA ASP A 205 -4.12 -1.43 -12.19
C ASP A 205 -3.55 -1.82 -13.57
#